data_bf298b72d20e548946a4b59fe678f727
#
_entry.id   bf298b72d20e548946a4b59fe678f727
#
_cell.length_a   1.000
_cell.length_b   1.000
_cell.length_c   1.000
_cell.angle_alpha   90.00
_cell.angle_beta   90.00
_cell.angle_gamma   90.00
#
_symmetry.space_group_name_H-M   'P 1'
#
loop_
_entity.id
_entity.type
_entity.pdbx_description
1 polymer ?
#
loop_
_entity_poly.entity_id
_entity_poly.type
_entity_poly.pdbx_seq_one_letter_code
_entity_poly.pdbx_strand_id
1 'polypeptide(L)'
;MNKKITLLASGGGSLVDAVCTAATSGELHLDICRVISDRPAPVLELAQSYGIPTTLIDFSSFPDRLTWGQAIEEAVAKDVPDLVVSLGFMRILPPQFIERFATINTHPALLPLFPGAHAVRDALAAGVGVTGTTVHWVDAGVDTGKVISQIEVSVKAGDTEESLHERIKIEERKLIVEMLKKFASTGEL
;
A
#
# COMPACT_ATOMS: atom_id res chain seq x y z
N MET A 1 13.88 19.20 -6.61
CA MET A 1 13.63 17.87 -7.24
C MET A 1 12.40 17.30 -6.58
N ASN A 2 11.54 16.66 -7.35
CA ASN A 2 10.39 15.95 -6.78
C ASN A 2 10.85 14.80 -5.90
N LYS A 3 10.06 14.48 -4.87
CA LYS A 3 10.24 13.27 -4.10
C LYS A 3 9.94 12.04 -4.96
N LYS A 4 10.69 10.97 -4.77
CA LYS A 4 10.58 9.71 -5.50
C LYS A 4 9.90 8.65 -4.67
N ILE A 5 8.93 7.94 -5.24
CA ILE A 5 8.30 6.80 -4.58
C ILE A 5 8.32 5.55 -5.45
N THR A 6 8.39 4.39 -4.79
CA THR A 6 8.15 3.07 -5.41
C THR A 6 6.90 2.47 -4.79
N LEU A 7 5.99 1.96 -5.62
CA LEU A 7 4.74 1.37 -5.18
C LEU A 7 4.84 -0.17 -5.20
N LEU A 8 4.34 -0.82 -4.15
CA LEU A 8 4.21 -2.27 -4.06
C LEU A 8 2.73 -2.64 -4.06
N ALA A 9 2.31 -3.59 -4.91
CA ALA A 9 0.92 -4.04 -4.98
C ALA A 9 0.80 -5.47 -5.50
N SER A 10 -0.21 -6.22 -5.06
CA SER A 10 -0.41 -7.64 -5.41
C SER A 10 -1.73 -7.94 -6.15
N GLY A 11 -2.56 -6.95 -6.40
CA GLY A 11 -3.94 -7.15 -6.88
C GLY A 11 -4.37 -6.28 -8.05
N GLY A 12 -5.63 -5.84 -8.04
CA GLY A 12 -6.23 -5.04 -9.11
C GLY A 12 -5.73 -3.60 -9.21
N GLY A 13 -5.11 -3.06 -8.15
CA GLY A 13 -4.42 -1.77 -8.19
C GLY A 13 -5.30 -0.53 -7.99
N SER A 14 -6.48 -0.63 -7.36
CA SER A 14 -7.37 0.53 -7.18
C SER A 14 -6.74 1.70 -6.39
N LEU A 15 -5.84 1.41 -5.45
CA LEU A 15 -5.06 2.42 -4.74
C LEU A 15 -3.93 2.98 -5.60
N VAL A 16 -3.27 2.12 -6.38
CA VAL A 16 -2.26 2.54 -7.36
C VAL A 16 -2.89 3.47 -8.39
N ASP A 17 -4.08 3.12 -8.89
CA ASP A 17 -4.85 3.95 -9.84
C ASP A 17 -5.13 5.36 -9.28
N ALA A 18 -5.56 5.44 -8.01
CA ALA A 18 -5.81 6.73 -7.36
C ALA A 18 -4.54 7.59 -7.26
N VAL A 19 -3.40 6.98 -6.90
CA VAL A 19 -2.11 7.68 -6.81
C VAL A 19 -1.62 8.12 -8.19
N CYS A 20 -1.72 7.25 -9.21
CA CYS A 20 -1.33 7.56 -10.58
C CYS A 20 -2.21 8.67 -11.19
N THR A 21 -3.53 8.61 -10.95
CA THR A 21 -4.48 9.64 -11.39
C THR A 21 -4.13 11.00 -10.77
N ALA A 22 -3.87 11.05 -9.47
CA ALA A 22 -3.50 12.28 -8.77
C ALA A 22 -2.16 12.84 -9.28
N ALA A 23 -1.19 11.98 -9.59
CA ALA A 23 0.09 12.40 -10.17
C ALA A 23 -0.07 12.95 -11.60
N THR A 24 -0.87 12.27 -12.43
CA THR A 24 -1.09 12.67 -13.84
C THR A 24 -1.92 13.95 -13.95
N SER A 25 -2.89 14.16 -13.06
CA SER A 25 -3.70 15.39 -13.02
C SER A 25 -2.93 16.62 -12.49
N GLY A 26 -1.72 16.43 -11.95
CA GLY A 26 -0.96 17.49 -11.31
C GLY A 26 -1.40 17.79 -9.88
N GLU A 27 -2.26 16.98 -9.30
CA GLU A 27 -2.69 17.09 -7.90
C GLU A 27 -1.59 16.63 -6.93
N LEU A 28 -0.73 15.70 -7.39
CA LEU A 28 0.33 15.11 -6.62
C LEU A 28 1.69 15.32 -7.31
N HIS A 29 2.55 16.15 -6.70
CA HIS A 29 3.86 16.50 -7.24
C HIS A 29 4.97 15.60 -6.69
N LEU A 30 5.06 14.38 -7.20
CA LEU A 30 6.13 13.42 -6.92
C LEU A 30 6.38 12.53 -8.14
N ASP A 31 7.50 11.84 -8.13
CA ASP A 31 7.89 10.91 -9.18
C ASP A 31 7.60 9.47 -8.75
N ILE A 32 6.69 8.80 -9.45
CA ILE A 32 6.44 7.37 -9.27
C ILE A 32 7.47 6.62 -10.11
N CYS A 33 8.51 6.10 -9.46
CA CYS A 33 9.61 5.44 -10.16
C CYS A 33 9.20 4.11 -10.78
N ARG A 34 8.38 3.35 -10.05
CA ARG A 34 8.04 1.97 -10.43
C ARG A 34 6.86 1.43 -9.62
N VAL A 35 6.13 0.49 -10.23
CA VAL A 35 5.22 -0.42 -9.53
C VAL A 35 5.80 -1.82 -9.54
N ILE A 36 5.90 -2.45 -8.36
CA ILE A 36 6.40 -3.82 -8.20
C ILE A 36 5.26 -4.71 -7.71
N SER A 37 5.11 -5.89 -8.33
CA SER A 37 4.18 -6.93 -7.86
C SER A 37 4.93 -8.22 -7.53
N ASP A 38 4.43 -8.93 -6.50
CA ASP A 38 4.93 -10.25 -6.07
C ASP A 38 4.32 -11.43 -6.84
N ARG A 39 3.44 -11.13 -7.81
CA ARG A 39 2.73 -12.09 -8.66
C ARG A 39 2.22 -11.41 -9.92
N PRO A 40 1.90 -12.18 -10.99
CA PRO A 40 1.13 -11.64 -12.10
C PRO A 40 -0.19 -11.05 -11.60
N ALA A 41 -0.41 -9.77 -11.86
CA ALA A 41 -1.58 -9.05 -11.36
C ALA A 41 -1.96 -7.89 -12.28
N PRO A 42 -3.26 -7.53 -12.39
CA PRO A 42 -3.74 -6.45 -13.25
C PRO A 42 -3.09 -5.09 -12.98
N VAL A 43 -2.61 -4.85 -11.77
CA VAL A 43 -1.91 -3.61 -11.40
C VAL A 43 -0.70 -3.31 -12.28
N LEU A 44 -0.03 -4.33 -12.82
CA LEU A 44 1.13 -4.12 -13.71
C LEU A 44 0.72 -3.49 -15.03
N GLU A 45 -0.35 -3.99 -15.67
CA GLU A 45 -0.91 -3.41 -16.90
C GLU A 45 -1.49 -2.02 -16.63
N LEU A 46 -2.17 -1.84 -15.52
CA LEU A 46 -2.69 -0.54 -15.07
C LEU A 46 -1.56 0.48 -14.97
N ALA A 47 -0.47 0.18 -14.27
CA ALA A 47 0.66 1.10 -14.14
C ALA A 47 1.31 1.43 -15.48
N GLN A 48 1.45 0.45 -16.37
CA GLN A 48 1.95 0.65 -17.73
C GLN A 48 1.07 1.60 -18.54
N SER A 49 -0.25 1.58 -18.36
CA SER A 49 -1.17 2.50 -19.03
C SER A 49 -0.95 3.97 -18.65
N TYR A 50 -0.37 4.22 -17.48
CA TYR A 50 0.10 5.54 -17.02
C TYR A 50 1.54 5.87 -17.43
N GLY A 51 2.21 4.97 -18.18
CA GLY A 51 3.63 5.14 -18.55
C GLY A 51 4.61 4.86 -17.40
N ILE A 52 4.15 4.25 -16.32
CA ILE A 52 4.99 3.95 -15.15
C ILE A 52 5.70 2.60 -15.35
N PRO A 53 7.03 2.54 -15.14
CA PRO A 53 7.78 1.29 -15.19
C PRO A 53 7.22 0.25 -14.21
N THR A 54 7.17 -1.02 -14.62
CA THR A 54 6.71 -2.12 -13.79
C THR A 54 7.77 -3.19 -13.62
N THR A 55 7.69 -3.93 -12.52
CA THR A 55 8.54 -5.10 -12.30
C THR A 55 7.72 -6.20 -11.61
N LEU A 56 7.75 -7.38 -12.20
CA LEU A 56 7.23 -8.60 -11.59
C LEU A 56 8.38 -9.32 -10.87
N ILE A 57 8.24 -9.53 -9.56
CA ILE A 57 9.14 -10.36 -8.75
C ILE A 57 8.28 -11.48 -8.14
N ASP A 58 7.89 -12.40 -9.00
CA ASP A 58 6.97 -13.48 -8.64
C ASP A 58 7.56 -14.35 -7.54
N PHE A 59 6.91 -14.29 -6.36
CA PHE A 59 7.34 -15.06 -5.19
C PHE A 59 7.46 -16.56 -5.46
N SER A 60 6.60 -17.11 -6.32
CA SER A 60 6.60 -18.53 -6.67
C SER A 60 7.82 -18.97 -7.51
N SER A 61 8.52 -18.01 -8.10
CA SER A 61 9.72 -18.26 -8.92
C SER A 61 11.02 -18.35 -8.11
N PHE A 62 10.94 -18.15 -6.80
CA PHE A 62 12.10 -18.19 -5.91
C PHE A 62 12.07 -19.44 -5.00
N PRO A 63 13.25 -20.03 -4.69
CA PRO A 63 13.31 -21.22 -3.87
C PRO A 63 12.91 -20.98 -2.41
N ASP A 64 13.09 -19.75 -1.93
CA ASP A 64 12.79 -19.36 -0.57
C ASP A 64 12.52 -17.84 -0.46
N ARG A 65 12.06 -17.44 0.73
CA ARG A 65 11.74 -16.05 1.05
C ARG A 65 12.98 -15.15 1.11
N LEU A 66 14.13 -15.68 1.44
CA LEU A 66 15.35 -14.89 1.55
C LEU A 66 15.81 -14.40 0.17
N THR A 67 15.90 -15.31 -0.79
CA THR A 67 16.28 -14.99 -2.18
C THR A 67 15.27 -14.08 -2.86
N TRP A 68 13.96 -14.28 -2.62
CA TRP A 68 12.93 -13.36 -3.07
C TRP A 68 13.09 -11.97 -2.43
N GLY A 69 13.37 -11.94 -1.13
CA GLY A 69 13.59 -10.69 -0.40
C GLY A 69 14.76 -9.88 -0.93
N GLN A 70 15.85 -10.53 -1.30
CA GLN A 70 17.00 -9.88 -1.94
C GLN A 70 16.63 -9.31 -3.32
N ALA A 71 15.87 -10.05 -4.11
CA ALA A 71 15.45 -9.59 -5.44
C ALA A 71 14.53 -8.34 -5.37
N ILE A 72 13.59 -8.28 -4.43
CA ILE A 72 12.73 -7.08 -4.26
C ILE A 72 13.53 -5.89 -3.74
N GLU A 73 14.47 -6.12 -2.82
CA GLU A 73 15.37 -5.09 -2.31
C GLU A 73 16.25 -4.50 -3.43
N GLU A 74 16.86 -5.34 -4.27
CA GLU A 74 17.65 -4.91 -5.42
C GLU A 74 16.81 -4.14 -6.45
N ALA A 75 15.56 -4.55 -6.67
CA ALA A 75 14.68 -3.86 -7.61
C ALA A 75 14.32 -2.45 -7.13
N VAL A 76 14.00 -2.29 -5.84
CA VAL A 76 13.72 -0.98 -5.23
C VAL A 76 14.97 -0.10 -5.19
N ALA A 77 16.13 -0.68 -4.89
CA ALA A 77 17.39 0.05 -4.79
C ALA A 77 17.81 0.75 -6.09
N LYS A 78 17.39 0.22 -7.26
CA LYS A 78 17.70 0.83 -8.57
C LYS A 78 17.11 2.22 -8.74
N ASP A 79 15.96 2.46 -8.13
CA ASP A 79 15.22 3.71 -8.28
C ASP A 79 15.61 4.75 -7.20
N VAL A 80 16.28 4.32 -6.13
CA VAL A 80 16.65 5.16 -4.98
C VAL A 80 15.46 6.00 -4.51
N PRO A 81 14.34 5.37 -4.11
CA PRO A 81 13.15 6.11 -3.72
C PRO A 81 13.35 6.77 -2.35
N ASP A 82 12.70 7.93 -2.14
CA ASP A 82 12.59 8.58 -0.83
C ASP A 82 11.59 7.83 0.09
N LEU A 83 10.61 7.13 -0.52
CA LEU A 83 9.58 6.38 0.20
C LEU A 83 9.11 5.17 -0.62
N VAL A 84 8.91 4.05 0.05
CA VAL A 84 8.20 2.89 -0.50
C VAL A 84 6.78 2.88 0.03
N VAL A 85 5.80 2.64 -0.84
CA VAL A 85 4.38 2.66 -0.49
C VAL A 85 3.74 1.32 -0.83
N SER A 86 3.33 0.59 0.19
CA SER A 86 2.60 -0.69 0.07
C SER A 86 1.10 -0.41 -0.07
N LEU A 87 0.54 -0.78 -1.22
CA LEU A 87 -0.86 -0.56 -1.60
C LEU A 87 -1.55 -1.89 -1.90
N GLY A 88 -1.89 -2.62 -0.83
CA GLY A 88 -2.44 -3.97 -0.96
C GLY A 88 -1.39 -5.01 -1.40
N PHE A 89 -0.17 -4.89 -0.90
CA PHE A 89 0.89 -5.86 -1.12
C PHE A 89 0.78 -7.02 -0.12
N MET A 90 0.63 -8.24 -0.63
CA MET A 90 0.24 -9.41 0.18
C MET A 90 1.43 -10.23 0.71
N ARG A 91 2.60 -9.60 0.87
CA ARG A 91 3.79 -10.25 1.43
C ARG A 91 4.37 -9.42 2.56
N ILE A 92 4.85 -10.10 3.58
CA ILE A 92 5.63 -9.46 4.64
C ILE A 92 7.03 -9.21 4.09
N LEU A 93 7.45 -7.97 4.11
CA LEU A 93 8.77 -7.55 3.66
C LEU A 93 9.87 -8.06 4.62
N PRO A 94 11.07 -8.42 4.12
CA PRO A 94 12.16 -8.84 4.98
C PRO A 94 12.64 -7.70 5.90
N PRO A 95 13.17 -8.00 7.10
CA PRO A 95 13.69 -6.98 8.01
C PRO A 95 14.73 -6.05 7.35
N GLN A 96 15.65 -6.61 6.58
CA GLN A 96 16.69 -5.84 5.88
C GLN A 96 16.11 -4.82 4.90
N PHE A 97 14.99 -5.16 4.24
CA PHE A 97 14.28 -4.24 3.36
C PHE A 97 13.74 -3.04 4.14
N ILE A 98 13.11 -3.30 5.31
CA ILE A 98 12.50 -2.27 6.14
C ILE A 98 13.55 -1.36 6.79
N GLU A 99 14.70 -1.92 7.16
CA GLU A 99 15.83 -1.15 7.69
C GLU A 99 16.43 -0.21 6.62
N ARG A 100 16.37 -0.61 5.36
CA ARG A 100 16.95 0.14 4.24
C ARG A 100 16.04 1.17 3.65
N PHE A 101 14.74 0.89 3.56
CA PHE A 101 13.76 1.74 2.88
C PHE A 101 12.65 2.16 3.83
N ALA A 102 12.49 3.48 4.00
CA ALA A 102 11.31 4.02 4.66
C ALA A 102 10.06 3.52 3.92
N THR A 103 9.20 2.76 4.61
CA THR A 103 8.06 2.08 3.99
C THR A 103 6.79 2.34 4.78
N ILE A 104 5.73 2.74 4.09
CA ILE A 104 4.38 2.86 4.63
C ILE A 104 3.44 1.84 4.01
N ASN A 105 2.37 1.50 4.72
CA ASN A 105 1.33 0.59 4.26
C ASN A 105 -0.05 1.18 4.51
N THR A 106 -1.02 0.85 3.65
CA THR A 106 -2.45 1.04 3.92
C THR A 106 -3.06 -0.24 4.44
N HIS A 107 -3.90 -0.15 5.47
CA HIS A 107 -4.58 -1.28 6.08
C HIS A 107 -6.07 -1.00 6.25
N PRO A 108 -6.99 -1.90 5.82
CA PRO A 108 -8.43 -1.65 5.80
C PRO A 108 -9.10 -1.90 7.17
N ALA A 109 -8.52 -1.37 8.25
CA ALA A 109 -9.11 -1.32 9.59
C ALA A 109 -8.51 -0.16 10.40
N LEU A 110 -9.10 0.12 11.57
CA LEU A 110 -8.54 1.06 12.55
C LEU A 110 -7.54 0.32 13.45
N LEU A 111 -6.26 0.33 13.06
CA LEU A 111 -5.20 -0.27 13.88
C LEU A 111 -5.15 0.37 15.29
N PRO A 112 -4.88 -0.41 16.34
CA PRO A 112 -4.38 -1.79 16.33
C PRO A 112 -5.46 -2.89 16.22
N LEU A 113 -6.71 -2.54 15.91
CA LEU A 113 -7.77 -3.51 15.74
C LEU A 113 -7.66 -4.21 14.37
N PHE A 114 -7.95 -5.52 14.35
CA PHE A 114 -8.04 -6.33 13.14
C PHE A 114 -6.79 -6.29 12.24
N PRO A 115 -5.58 -6.58 12.76
CA PRO A 115 -4.38 -6.69 11.94
C PRO A 115 -4.45 -7.92 11.01
N GLY A 116 -3.65 -7.91 9.93
CA GLY A 116 -3.51 -9.04 9.01
C GLY A 116 -4.50 -9.05 7.84
N ALA A 117 -4.48 -10.14 7.08
CA ALA A 117 -5.08 -10.22 5.75
C ALA A 117 -6.62 -10.20 5.69
N HIS A 118 -7.30 -10.33 6.84
CA HIS A 118 -8.76 -10.52 6.89
C HIS A 118 -9.48 -9.44 7.69
N ALA A 119 -8.90 -8.25 7.79
CA ALA A 119 -9.36 -7.17 8.64
C ALA A 119 -10.85 -6.82 8.49
N VAL A 120 -11.36 -6.74 7.26
CA VAL A 120 -12.78 -6.41 6.99
C VAL A 120 -13.71 -7.51 7.48
N ARG A 121 -13.38 -8.76 7.18
CA ARG A 121 -14.13 -9.94 7.66
C ARG A 121 -14.15 -10.00 9.19
N ASP A 122 -13.00 -9.77 9.81
CA ASP A 122 -12.84 -9.88 11.26
C ASP A 122 -13.58 -8.73 11.97
N ALA A 123 -13.62 -7.52 11.40
CA ALA A 123 -14.44 -6.41 11.88
C ALA A 123 -15.95 -6.73 11.82
N LEU A 124 -16.43 -7.32 10.72
CA LEU A 124 -17.83 -7.77 10.60
C LEU A 124 -18.15 -8.87 11.60
N ALA A 125 -17.28 -9.86 11.74
CA ALA A 125 -17.46 -10.97 12.70
C ALA A 125 -17.50 -10.49 14.16
N ALA A 126 -16.73 -9.45 14.48
CA ALA A 126 -16.72 -8.83 15.82
C ALA A 126 -17.97 -7.97 16.08
N GLY A 127 -18.79 -7.67 15.07
CA GLY A 127 -20.02 -6.89 15.22
C GLY A 127 -19.76 -5.43 15.61
N VAL A 128 -18.62 -4.85 15.24
CA VAL A 128 -18.31 -3.46 15.55
C VAL A 128 -19.16 -2.51 14.71
N GLY A 129 -19.58 -1.37 15.28
CA GLY A 129 -20.33 -0.35 14.55
C GLY A 129 -19.48 0.56 13.68
N VAL A 130 -18.15 0.56 13.91
CA VAL A 130 -17.18 1.40 13.19
C VAL A 130 -15.91 0.59 12.97
N THR A 131 -15.36 0.71 11.78
CA THR A 131 -14.01 0.29 11.37
C THR A 131 -13.36 1.43 10.60
N GLY A 132 -12.43 1.18 9.69
CA GLY A 132 -11.84 2.27 8.90
C GLY A 132 -10.68 1.84 8.06
N THR A 133 -9.80 2.79 7.81
CA THR A 133 -8.53 2.57 7.16
C THR A 133 -7.40 3.27 7.91
N THR A 134 -6.22 2.70 7.86
CA THR A 134 -5.02 3.21 8.52
C THR A 134 -3.87 3.30 7.52
N VAL A 135 -3.16 4.43 7.53
CA VAL A 135 -1.81 4.51 6.98
C VAL A 135 -0.83 4.44 8.14
N HIS A 136 0.15 3.54 8.07
CA HIS A 136 1.13 3.31 9.12
C HIS A 136 2.51 3.01 8.56
N TRP A 137 3.54 3.22 9.36
CA TRP A 137 4.89 2.77 9.04
C TRP A 137 4.95 1.25 9.08
N VAL A 138 5.69 0.65 8.16
CA VAL A 138 5.96 -0.80 8.17
C VAL A 138 7.13 -1.07 9.10
N ASP A 139 6.95 -2.03 10.00
CA ASP A 139 7.98 -2.57 10.89
C ASP A 139 8.13 -4.09 10.71
N ALA A 140 8.87 -4.75 11.58
CA ALA A 140 9.11 -6.19 11.50
C ALA A 140 7.88 -7.06 11.85
N GLY A 141 6.83 -6.45 12.43
CA GLY A 141 5.58 -7.13 12.76
C GLY A 141 4.57 -7.11 11.61
N VAL A 142 3.37 -7.61 11.88
CA VAL A 142 2.23 -7.53 10.95
C VAL A 142 1.32 -6.41 11.41
N ASP A 143 1.30 -5.31 10.65
CA ASP A 143 0.49 -4.11 10.92
C ASP A 143 0.68 -3.51 12.33
N THR A 144 1.91 -3.62 12.87
CA THR A 144 2.26 -3.16 14.22
C THR A 144 2.99 -1.82 14.24
N GLY A 145 3.38 -1.32 13.08
CA GLY A 145 4.13 -0.08 12.97
C GLY A 145 3.34 1.16 13.37
N LYS A 146 4.05 2.23 13.65
CA LYS A 146 3.46 3.49 14.12
C LYS A 146 2.41 4.02 13.15
N VAL A 147 1.20 4.26 13.65
CA VAL A 147 0.11 4.88 12.91
C VAL A 147 0.49 6.32 12.51
N ILE A 148 0.25 6.66 11.24
CA ILE A 148 0.44 8.01 10.69
C ILE A 148 -0.89 8.73 10.64
N SER A 149 -1.93 8.09 10.06
CA SER A 149 -3.27 8.66 9.92
C SER A 149 -4.33 7.57 9.78
N GLN A 150 -5.56 7.89 10.18
CA GLN A 150 -6.71 6.98 10.12
C GLN A 150 -7.97 7.73 9.70
N ILE A 151 -8.88 7.00 9.02
CA ILE A 151 -10.23 7.47 8.74
C ILE A 151 -11.23 6.41 9.20
N GLU A 152 -12.24 6.83 9.95
CA GLU A 152 -13.34 5.97 10.38
C GLU A 152 -14.32 5.69 9.25
N VAL A 153 -14.84 4.46 9.20
CA VAL A 153 -15.87 4.01 8.28
C VAL A 153 -16.96 3.28 9.08
N SER A 154 -18.20 3.75 8.98
CA SER A 154 -19.32 3.11 9.64
C SER A 154 -19.62 1.74 9.03
N VAL A 155 -19.86 0.74 9.90
CA VAL A 155 -20.41 -0.57 9.52
C VAL A 155 -21.92 -0.47 9.58
N LYS A 156 -22.59 -0.80 8.48
CA LYS A 156 -24.05 -0.71 8.36
C LYS A 156 -24.71 -2.06 8.59
N ALA A 157 -25.92 -2.05 9.10
CA ALA A 157 -26.72 -3.27 9.21
C ALA A 157 -26.88 -3.92 7.82
N GLY A 158 -26.57 -5.20 7.72
CA GLY A 158 -26.63 -5.96 6.46
C GLY A 158 -25.38 -5.81 5.55
N ASP A 159 -24.32 -5.16 6.00
CA ASP A 159 -23.06 -5.15 5.24
C ASP A 159 -22.54 -6.57 5.02
N THR A 160 -22.09 -6.81 3.81
CA THR A 160 -21.24 -7.93 3.45
C THR A 160 -19.76 -7.50 3.51
N GLU A 161 -18.84 -8.44 3.49
CA GLU A 161 -17.41 -8.14 3.41
C GLU A 161 -17.10 -7.26 2.19
N GLU A 162 -17.71 -7.56 1.06
CA GLU A 162 -17.54 -6.80 -0.19
C GLU A 162 -18.06 -5.37 -0.06
N SER A 163 -19.30 -5.17 0.43
CA SER A 163 -19.90 -3.82 0.55
C SER A 163 -19.16 -2.92 1.52
N LEU A 164 -18.70 -3.48 2.66
CA LEU A 164 -17.90 -2.75 3.62
C LEU A 164 -16.51 -2.44 3.06
N HIS A 165 -15.86 -3.41 2.41
CA HIS A 165 -14.53 -3.23 1.82
C HIS A 165 -14.54 -2.14 0.73
N GLU A 166 -15.54 -2.12 -0.16
CA GLU A 166 -15.65 -1.06 -1.17
C GLU A 166 -15.82 0.33 -0.53
N ARG A 167 -16.55 0.44 0.57
CA ARG A 167 -16.69 1.70 1.32
C ARG A 167 -15.36 2.11 1.96
N ILE A 168 -14.62 1.17 2.53
CA ILE A 168 -13.30 1.42 3.10
C ILE A 168 -12.33 1.88 1.99
N LYS A 169 -12.30 1.22 0.84
CA LYS A 169 -11.43 1.59 -0.29
C LYS A 169 -11.64 3.02 -0.79
N ILE A 170 -12.87 3.56 -0.68
CA ILE A 170 -13.12 4.96 -1.04
C ILE A 170 -12.30 5.89 -0.13
N GLU A 171 -12.32 5.65 1.16
CA GLU A 171 -11.58 6.45 2.14
C GLU A 171 -10.07 6.16 2.09
N GLU A 172 -9.66 4.92 1.83
CA GLU A 172 -8.26 4.56 1.62
C GLU A 172 -7.62 5.34 0.47
N ARG A 173 -8.31 5.43 -0.68
CA ARG A 173 -7.83 6.20 -1.85
C ARG A 173 -7.63 7.67 -1.51
N LYS A 174 -8.56 8.28 -0.78
CA LYS A 174 -8.43 9.67 -0.34
C LYS A 174 -7.27 9.84 0.61
N LEU A 175 -7.21 8.99 1.65
CA LEU A 175 -6.20 9.08 2.70
C LEU A 175 -4.79 8.95 2.14
N ILE A 176 -4.54 7.96 1.28
CA ILE A 176 -3.20 7.75 0.73
C ILE A 176 -2.77 8.92 -0.17
N VAL A 177 -3.66 9.46 -0.99
CA VAL A 177 -3.35 10.64 -1.83
C VAL A 177 -3.04 11.85 -0.96
N GLU A 178 -3.81 12.12 0.11
CA GLU A 178 -3.54 13.21 1.05
C GLU A 178 -2.20 13.05 1.77
N MET A 179 -1.87 11.83 2.22
CA MET A 179 -0.59 11.56 2.86
C MET A 179 0.58 11.79 1.90
N LEU A 180 0.45 11.34 0.67
CA LEU A 180 1.49 11.54 -0.35
C LEU A 180 1.63 13.01 -0.79
N LYS A 181 0.55 13.81 -0.78
CA LYS A 181 0.63 15.27 -0.97
C LYS A 181 1.42 15.94 0.15
N LYS A 182 1.15 15.57 1.40
CA LYS A 182 1.91 16.05 2.54
C LYS A 182 3.39 15.70 2.37
N PHE A 183 3.70 14.43 2.10
CA PHE A 183 5.06 13.97 1.87
C PHE A 183 5.76 14.71 0.72
N ALA A 184 5.08 14.92 -0.41
CA ALA A 184 5.61 15.66 -1.56
C ALA A 184 6.00 17.10 -1.19
N SER A 185 5.22 17.75 -0.33
CA SER A 185 5.43 19.16 0.06
C SER A 185 6.43 19.34 1.19
N THR A 186 6.43 18.45 2.19
CA THR A 186 7.23 18.61 3.42
C THR A 186 8.42 17.65 3.50
N GLY A 187 8.36 16.53 2.80
CA GLY A 187 9.29 15.40 2.96
C GLY A 187 9.04 14.54 4.20
N GLU A 188 7.94 14.79 4.94
CA GLU A 188 7.60 14.14 6.21
C GLU A 188 6.16 13.59 6.19
N LEU A 189 5.91 12.55 7.02
CA LEU A 189 4.60 11.92 7.23
C LEU A 189 4.17 11.94 8.69
#